data_242788b0dbe530ab5fc58747aa90f676
#
_entry.id   242788b0dbe530ab5fc58747aa90f676
#
_cell.length_a   1.000
_cell.length_b   1.000
_cell.length_c   1.000
_cell.angle_alpha   90.00
_cell.angle_beta   90.00
_cell.angle_gamma   90.00
#
_symmetry.space_group_name_H-M   'P 1'
#
loop_
_entity.id
_entity.type
_entity.pdbx_description
1 polymer ?
#
loop_
_entity_poly.entity_id
_entity_poly.type
_entity_poly.pdbx_seq_one_letter_code
_entity_poly.pdbx_strand_id
1 'polypeptide(L)'
;MGIIGMPGSTGSNSRDVSPADPVGDLDRAEEKYRRAIEADPDDADALGDYANFLADYRGDLDRAEEMYRRAIEADPDDSGGLGDYANFLADYRGDHDRAEEVYRRAIEADPGNSVNLGNYASFLADDRGDLDRAEEMFERAIAVDPDDAANLTSYATLLNDRGDFDRAEEMYHRAVDADPGNAIVLGNYAVFLMTIRGARSRIKKLFDRAIAADPDSAAILSGYANFLANICHDHDEAEEMYRRAVAADPDDGDVLSDYADFLTDTRKDHIRAEEMHRRAVDADPDNTTILGGYANFLTDVLGDHDRAEEMYQRAVEADPDDAVVLSNYADFLADAREDFDRAEEMHRRAVEADPDDDYVLGNYADFLVSARGDRRRAKEVRRRAKEARRRDKEARRQAKAALKRR
;
A
#
# COMPACT_ATOMS: atom_id res chain seq x y z
N MET A 1 -4.46 -5.56 6.45
CA MET A 1 -3.97 -6.60 5.55
C MET A 1 -3.49 -5.90 4.29
N GLY A 2 -2.18 -5.78 4.14
CA GLY A 2 -1.56 -5.14 2.99
C GLY A 2 -1.89 -5.88 1.69
N ILE A 3 -2.15 -5.13 0.65
CA ILE A 3 -2.23 -5.64 -0.72
C ILE A 3 -0.80 -5.95 -1.13
N ILE A 4 -0.59 -7.08 -1.81
CA ILE A 4 0.71 -7.38 -2.40
C ILE A 4 0.96 -6.30 -3.45
N GLY A 5 1.82 -5.32 -3.11
CA GLY A 5 2.13 -4.18 -3.96
C GLY A 5 2.64 -4.66 -5.32
N MET A 6 2.18 -4.03 -6.39
CA MET A 6 2.85 -4.18 -7.67
C MET A 6 4.14 -3.36 -7.57
N PRO A 7 5.33 -3.94 -7.86
CA PRO A 7 6.49 -3.11 -8.13
C PRO A 7 6.08 -2.14 -9.24
N GLY A 8 6.36 -0.86 -9.03
CA GLY A 8 6.12 0.17 -10.06
C GLY A 8 6.60 -0.38 -11.41
N SER A 9 5.84 -0.15 -12.47
CA SER A 9 5.99 -0.78 -13.80
C SER A 9 7.27 -0.38 -14.52
N THR A 10 8.40 -0.49 -13.86
CA THR A 10 9.71 -0.40 -14.49
C THR A 10 10.08 -1.78 -14.98
N GLY A 11 9.80 -2.06 -16.25
CA GLY A 11 10.24 -3.27 -16.95
C GLY A 11 11.76 -3.35 -17.11
N SER A 12 12.53 -3.14 -16.05
CA SER A 12 13.96 -3.38 -16.05
C SER A 12 14.23 -4.81 -15.62
N ASN A 13 14.77 -5.59 -16.55
CA ASN A 13 15.31 -6.92 -16.31
C ASN A 13 16.37 -6.90 -15.20
N SER A 14 15.98 -7.13 -13.95
CA SER A 14 16.86 -7.24 -12.78
C SER A 14 17.78 -8.46 -12.77
N ARG A 15 18.00 -9.12 -13.92
CA ARG A 15 18.75 -10.38 -14.04
C ARG A 15 20.26 -10.27 -14.20
N ASP A 16 20.82 -9.06 -14.23
CA ASP A 16 22.24 -8.84 -14.53
C ASP A 16 23.13 -8.49 -13.33
N VAL A 17 22.61 -8.50 -12.09
CA VAL A 17 23.42 -8.24 -10.90
C VAL A 17 23.94 -9.55 -10.33
N SER A 18 25.25 -9.74 -10.36
CA SER A 18 25.89 -10.93 -9.80
C SER A 18 25.95 -10.83 -8.27
N PRO A 19 25.55 -11.87 -7.51
CA PRO A 19 25.61 -11.84 -6.04
C PRO A 19 27.01 -11.69 -5.45
N ALA A 20 28.07 -11.68 -6.28
CA ALA A 20 29.46 -11.64 -5.85
C ALA A 20 30.06 -10.22 -5.72
N ASP A 21 29.51 -9.21 -6.40
CA ASP A 21 29.96 -7.81 -6.33
C ASP A 21 28.84 -6.82 -6.75
N PRO A 22 27.83 -6.63 -5.90
CA PRO A 22 26.67 -5.80 -6.25
C PRO A 22 27.05 -4.32 -6.51
N VAL A 23 28.03 -3.77 -5.82
CA VAL A 23 28.47 -2.38 -6.02
C VAL A 23 29.19 -2.22 -7.35
N GLY A 24 30.09 -3.14 -7.70
CA GLY A 24 30.79 -3.10 -8.98
C GLY A 24 29.88 -3.36 -10.18
N ASP A 25 28.77 -4.09 -9.99
CA ASP A 25 27.77 -4.29 -11.03
C ASP A 25 26.94 -3.03 -11.25
N LEU A 26 26.55 -2.32 -10.19
CA LEU A 26 25.88 -1.02 -10.27
C LEU A 26 26.76 0.05 -10.94
N ASP A 27 28.05 0.11 -10.60
CA ASP A 27 28.98 1.06 -11.25
C ASP A 27 29.14 0.78 -12.75
N ARG A 28 29.15 -0.50 -13.15
CA ARG A 28 29.18 -0.89 -14.56
C ARG A 28 27.88 -0.56 -15.29
N ALA A 29 26.74 -0.72 -14.64
CA ALA A 29 25.45 -0.33 -15.21
C ALA A 29 25.39 1.18 -15.38
N GLU A 30 25.76 1.97 -14.38
CA GLU A 30 25.81 3.42 -14.47
C GLU A 30 26.71 3.92 -15.59
N GLU A 31 27.90 3.31 -15.73
CA GLU A 31 28.83 3.65 -16.82
C GLU A 31 28.24 3.38 -18.21
N LYS A 32 27.39 2.34 -18.39
CA LYS A 32 26.70 2.09 -19.65
C LYS A 32 25.74 3.23 -19.99
N TYR A 33 24.92 3.68 -19.02
CA TYR A 33 24.00 4.81 -19.22
C TYR A 33 24.76 6.10 -19.56
N ARG A 34 25.82 6.41 -18.82
CA ARG A 34 26.66 7.60 -19.11
C ARG A 34 27.22 7.58 -20.52
N ARG A 35 27.71 6.44 -20.99
CA ARG A 35 28.23 6.30 -22.36
C ARG A 35 27.14 6.42 -23.41
N ALA A 36 25.92 5.94 -23.16
CA ALA A 36 24.80 6.11 -24.06
C ALA A 36 24.48 7.61 -24.22
N ILE A 37 24.37 8.33 -23.10
CA ILE A 37 24.09 9.78 -23.09
C ILE A 37 25.26 10.60 -23.65
N GLU A 38 26.52 10.17 -23.48
CA GLU A 38 27.68 10.83 -24.14
C GLU A 38 27.66 10.65 -25.66
N ALA A 39 27.17 9.50 -26.14
CA ALA A 39 27.05 9.21 -27.57
C ALA A 39 25.89 9.98 -28.21
N ASP A 40 24.77 10.08 -27.53
CA ASP A 40 23.60 10.87 -27.94
C ASP A 40 22.99 11.58 -26.71
N PRO A 41 23.31 12.87 -26.50
CA PRO A 41 22.86 13.63 -25.34
C PRO A 41 21.36 13.93 -25.29
N ASP A 42 20.66 13.77 -26.41
CA ASP A 42 19.24 14.02 -26.57
C ASP A 42 18.42 12.72 -26.79
N ASP A 43 19.02 11.56 -26.51
CA ASP A 43 18.32 10.27 -26.47
C ASP A 43 17.38 10.22 -25.24
N ALA A 44 16.08 10.46 -25.47
CA ALA A 44 15.07 10.54 -24.42
C ALA A 44 14.93 9.21 -23.67
N ASP A 45 14.97 8.07 -24.37
CA ASP A 45 14.87 6.73 -23.77
C ASP A 45 16.06 6.46 -22.84
N ALA A 46 17.29 6.74 -23.30
CA ALA A 46 18.50 6.56 -22.49
C ALA A 46 18.53 7.48 -21.25
N LEU A 47 18.00 8.70 -21.38
CA LEU A 47 17.88 9.63 -20.25
C LEU A 47 16.82 9.15 -19.23
N GLY A 48 15.67 8.66 -19.69
CA GLY A 48 14.61 8.09 -18.86
C GLY A 48 15.08 6.84 -18.11
N ASP A 49 15.70 5.90 -18.83
CA ASP A 49 16.27 4.68 -18.23
C ASP A 49 17.33 4.99 -17.17
N TYR A 50 18.17 6.01 -17.43
CA TYR A 50 19.17 6.43 -16.45
C TYR A 50 18.54 7.11 -15.24
N ALA A 51 17.46 7.85 -15.42
CA ALA A 51 16.71 8.44 -14.31
C ALA A 51 16.11 7.35 -13.41
N ASN A 52 15.45 6.33 -14.00
CA ASN A 52 14.95 5.16 -13.26
C ASN A 52 16.08 4.48 -12.48
N PHE A 53 17.21 4.19 -13.13
CA PHE A 53 18.37 3.60 -12.46
C PHE A 53 18.88 4.42 -11.28
N LEU A 54 18.96 5.75 -11.43
CA LEU A 54 19.42 6.63 -10.35
C LEU A 54 18.45 6.64 -9.17
N ALA A 55 17.15 6.63 -9.43
CA ALA A 55 16.13 6.58 -8.38
C ALA A 55 16.15 5.22 -7.64
N ASP A 56 16.01 4.12 -8.40
CA ASP A 56 15.78 2.79 -7.85
C ASP A 56 17.03 2.18 -7.18
N TYR A 57 18.22 2.42 -7.76
CA TYR A 57 19.43 1.72 -7.32
C TYR A 57 20.48 2.61 -6.67
N ARG A 58 20.45 3.92 -6.89
CA ARG A 58 21.42 4.85 -6.29
C ARG A 58 20.80 5.75 -5.22
N GLY A 59 19.48 5.89 -5.20
CA GLY A 59 18.80 6.84 -4.35
C GLY A 59 19.17 8.31 -4.65
N ASP A 60 19.74 8.58 -5.85
CA ASP A 60 20.17 9.92 -6.24
C ASP A 60 19.02 10.66 -6.93
N LEU A 61 18.05 11.03 -6.12
CA LEU A 61 16.78 11.60 -6.59
C LEU A 61 16.96 12.92 -7.33
N ASP A 62 17.95 13.74 -6.97
CA ASP A 62 18.19 15.03 -7.63
C ASP A 62 18.71 14.83 -9.05
N ARG A 63 19.64 13.90 -9.25
CA ARG A 63 20.13 13.56 -10.59
C ARG A 63 19.06 12.82 -11.40
N ALA A 64 18.28 11.96 -10.78
CA ALA A 64 17.16 11.29 -11.44
C ALA A 64 16.18 12.32 -12.03
N GLU A 65 15.76 13.30 -11.22
CA GLU A 65 14.86 14.36 -11.68
C GLU A 65 15.47 15.22 -12.80
N GLU A 66 16.78 15.51 -12.74
CA GLU A 66 17.47 16.21 -13.83
C GLU A 66 17.42 15.40 -15.14
N MET A 67 17.64 14.08 -15.07
CA MET A 67 17.59 13.22 -16.26
C MET A 67 16.18 13.13 -16.84
N TYR A 68 15.14 12.98 -16.02
CA TYR A 68 13.76 13.04 -16.49
C TYR A 68 13.41 14.36 -17.19
N ARG A 69 13.82 15.49 -16.63
CA ARG A 69 13.58 16.78 -17.26
C ARG A 69 14.26 16.88 -18.63
N ARG A 70 15.49 16.39 -18.74
CA ARG A 70 16.20 16.36 -20.03
C ARG A 70 15.52 15.41 -21.02
N ALA A 71 15.04 14.25 -20.59
CA ALA A 71 14.28 13.34 -21.44
C ALA A 71 13.04 14.02 -22.01
N ILE A 72 12.27 14.72 -21.19
CA ILE A 72 11.07 15.47 -21.63
C ILE A 72 11.42 16.69 -22.50
N GLU A 73 12.58 17.32 -22.30
CA GLU A 73 13.05 18.38 -23.20
C GLU A 73 13.45 17.82 -24.56
N ALA A 74 14.03 16.61 -24.62
CA ALA A 74 14.42 15.94 -25.85
C ALA A 74 13.18 15.42 -26.62
N ASP A 75 12.23 14.78 -25.96
CA ASP A 75 10.94 14.37 -26.54
C ASP A 75 9.77 14.76 -25.62
N PRO A 76 9.13 15.91 -25.85
CA PRO A 76 8.02 16.40 -25.02
C PRO A 76 6.72 15.61 -25.15
N ASP A 77 6.57 14.81 -26.19
CA ASP A 77 5.38 14.03 -26.51
C ASP A 77 5.59 12.51 -26.26
N ASP A 78 6.72 12.12 -25.69
CA ASP A 78 6.94 10.75 -25.23
C ASP A 78 6.04 10.44 -24.03
N SER A 79 4.94 9.72 -24.30
CA SER A 79 3.97 9.38 -23.27
C SER A 79 4.54 8.44 -22.21
N GLY A 80 5.47 7.54 -22.58
CA GLY A 80 6.12 6.61 -21.66
C GLY A 80 7.01 7.35 -20.66
N GLY A 81 7.95 8.18 -21.16
CA GLY A 81 8.84 8.97 -20.33
C GLY A 81 8.10 9.98 -19.44
N LEU A 82 6.98 10.55 -19.92
CA LEU A 82 6.10 11.37 -19.09
C LEU A 82 5.44 10.54 -17.97
N GLY A 83 4.98 9.32 -18.24
CA GLY A 83 4.41 8.42 -17.25
C GLY A 83 5.41 8.05 -16.16
N ASP A 84 6.62 7.67 -16.54
CA ASP A 84 7.70 7.33 -15.60
C ASP A 84 8.09 8.52 -14.73
N TYR A 85 8.17 9.73 -15.30
CA TYR A 85 8.43 10.93 -14.52
C TYR A 85 7.29 11.25 -13.53
N ALA A 86 6.05 11.01 -13.92
CA ALA A 86 4.91 11.21 -13.03
C ALA A 86 4.95 10.23 -11.83
N ASN A 87 5.26 8.93 -12.09
CA ASN A 87 5.50 7.94 -11.03
C ASN A 87 6.62 8.40 -10.09
N PHE A 88 7.77 8.82 -10.66
CA PHE A 88 8.89 9.32 -9.85
C PHE A 88 8.50 10.52 -8.96
N LEU A 89 7.72 11.46 -9.48
CA LEU A 89 7.26 12.61 -8.70
C LEU A 89 6.33 12.20 -7.56
N ALA A 90 5.46 11.23 -7.79
CA ALA A 90 4.56 10.70 -6.76
C ALA A 90 5.34 9.90 -5.71
N ASP A 91 6.05 8.85 -6.14
CA ASP A 91 6.60 7.83 -5.26
C ASP A 91 7.85 8.29 -4.50
N TYR A 92 8.73 9.07 -5.16
CA TYR A 92 10.02 9.45 -4.59
C TYR A 92 10.09 10.92 -4.11
N ARG A 93 9.27 11.80 -4.68
CA ARG A 93 9.28 13.23 -4.31
C ARG A 93 8.09 13.64 -3.46
N GLY A 94 7.00 12.86 -3.45
CA GLY A 94 5.75 13.23 -2.81
C GLY A 94 5.13 14.50 -3.42
N ASP A 95 5.54 14.87 -4.65
CA ASP A 95 5.03 16.07 -5.33
C ASP A 95 3.79 15.73 -6.17
N HIS A 96 2.72 15.43 -5.45
CA HIS A 96 1.48 14.94 -6.05
C HIS A 96 0.83 15.93 -7.03
N ASP A 97 1.03 17.25 -6.84
CA ASP A 97 0.46 18.24 -7.76
C ASP A 97 1.17 18.22 -9.11
N ARG A 98 2.51 18.14 -9.09
CA ARG A 98 3.28 17.99 -10.33
C ARG A 98 3.09 16.62 -10.97
N ALA A 99 3.03 15.55 -10.19
CA ALA A 99 2.74 14.22 -10.69
C ALA A 99 1.43 14.20 -11.48
N GLU A 100 0.35 14.77 -10.92
CA GLU A 100 -0.95 14.84 -11.59
C GLU A 100 -0.90 15.64 -12.91
N GLU A 101 -0.16 16.76 -12.94
CA GLU A 101 0.02 17.54 -14.16
C GLU A 101 0.74 16.72 -15.26
N VAL A 102 1.80 15.99 -14.87
CA VAL A 102 2.58 15.18 -15.80
C VAL A 102 1.80 13.96 -16.30
N TYR A 103 1.03 13.28 -15.44
CA TYR A 103 0.12 12.22 -15.87
C TYR A 103 -0.90 12.70 -16.91
N ARG A 104 -1.49 13.88 -16.70
CA ARG A 104 -2.42 14.44 -17.69
C ARG A 104 -1.74 14.69 -19.03
N ARG A 105 -0.51 15.21 -19.03
CA ARG A 105 0.28 15.38 -20.24
C ARG A 105 0.58 14.05 -20.92
N ALA A 106 0.96 13.00 -20.16
CA ALA A 106 1.20 11.67 -20.69
C ALA A 106 -0.03 11.12 -21.43
N ILE A 107 -1.23 11.31 -20.84
CA ILE A 107 -2.50 10.85 -21.42
C ILE A 107 -2.93 11.74 -22.61
N GLU A 108 -2.58 13.03 -22.63
CA GLU A 108 -2.80 13.90 -23.78
C GLU A 108 -1.91 13.52 -24.96
N ALA A 109 -0.64 13.15 -24.69
CA ALA A 109 0.31 12.69 -25.70
C ALA A 109 -0.12 11.36 -26.34
N ASP A 110 -0.53 10.39 -25.52
CA ASP A 110 -1.12 9.13 -26.01
C ASP A 110 -2.32 8.69 -25.18
N PRO A 111 -3.56 9.02 -25.60
CA PRO A 111 -4.80 8.58 -24.94
C PRO A 111 -5.05 7.08 -25.00
N GLY A 112 -4.28 6.35 -25.84
CA GLY A 112 -4.36 4.90 -26.01
C GLY A 112 -3.31 4.13 -25.20
N ASN A 113 -2.50 4.78 -24.35
CA ASN A 113 -1.55 4.11 -23.48
C ASN A 113 -2.25 3.58 -22.21
N SER A 114 -2.55 2.26 -22.18
CA SER A 114 -3.23 1.62 -21.06
C SER A 114 -2.44 1.67 -19.76
N VAL A 115 -1.10 1.64 -19.85
CA VAL A 115 -0.19 1.68 -18.69
C VAL A 115 -0.30 3.05 -18.00
N ASN A 116 -0.21 4.14 -18.76
CA ASN A 116 -0.35 5.48 -18.19
C ASN A 116 -1.74 5.75 -17.61
N LEU A 117 -2.78 5.22 -18.25
CA LEU A 117 -4.15 5.32 -17.70
C LEU A 117 -4.27 4.57 -16.38
N GLY A 118 -3.68 3.37 -16.28
CA GLY A 118 -3.67 2.55 -15.07
C GLY A 118 -2.85 3.17 -13.94
N ASN A 119 -1.64 3.64 -14.24
CA ASN A 119 -0.78 4.29 -13.24
C ASN A 119 -1.44 5.58 -12.70
N TYR A 120 -2.03 6.39 -13.59
CA TYR A 120 -2.78 7.56 -13.15
C TYR A 120 -4.01 7.20 -12.33
N ALA A 121 -4.69 6.10 -12.65
CA ALA A 121 -5.81 5.63 -11.85
C ALA A 121 -5.38 5.21 -10.44
N SER A 122 -4.26 4.46 -10.32
CA SER A 122 -3.68 4.09 -9.02
C SER A 122 -3.30 5.33 -8.22
N PHE A 123 -2.56 6.27 -8.83
CA PHE A 123 -2.22 7.55 -8.20
C PHE A 123 -3.45 8.33 -7.70
N LEU A 124 -4.52 8.39 -8.49
CA LEU A 124 -5.76 9.06 -8.08
C LEU A 124 -6.41 8.37 -6.88
N ALA A 125 -6.34 7.04 -6.81
CA ALA A 125 -6.91 6.27 -5.70
C ALA A 125 -6.07 6.42 -4.42
N ASP A 126 -4.76 6.18 -4.54
CA ASP A 126 -3.87 5.99 -3.40
C ASP A 126 -3.37 7.33 -2.83
N ASP A 127 -2.94 8.27 -3.71
CA ASP A 127 -2.34 9.54 -3.29
C ASP A 127 -3.32 10.70 -3.21
N ARG A 128 -4.41 10.66 -4.01
CA ARG A 128 -5.40 11.77 -4.04
C ARG A 128 -6.72 11.41 -3.37
N GLY A 129 -6.98 10.13 -3.10
CA GLY A 129 -8.24 9.67 -2.57
C GLY A 129 -9.44 9.90 -3.51
N ASP A 130 -9.18 10.20 -4.80
CA ASP A 130 -10.23 10.48 -5.81
C ASP A 130 -10.69 9.20 -6.49
N LEU A 131 -11.41 8.39 -5.74
CA LEU A 131 -11.85 7.06 -6.18
C LEU A 131 -12.76 7.09 -7.41
N ASP A 132 -13.51 8.19 -7.62
CA ASP A 132 -14.41 8.29 -8.78
C ASP A 132 -13.63 8.52 -10.07
N ARG A 133 -12.63 9.41 -10.04
CA ARG A 133 -11.73 9.60 -11.20
C ARG A 133 -10.84 8.40 -11.42
N ALA A 134 -10.37 7.74 -10.37
CA ALA A 134 -9.60 6.50 -10.47
C ALA A 134 -10.40 5.42 -11.22
N GLU A 135 -11.68 5.22 -10.86
CA GLU A 135 -12.55 4.25 -11.54
C GLU A 135 -12.71 4.59 -13.03
N GLU A 136 -12.92 5.88 -13.38
CA GLU A 136 -13.01 6.30 -14.78
C GLU A 136 -11.74 5.96 -15.57
N MET A 137 -10.56 6.19 -14.97
CA MET A 137 -9.27 5.93 -15.65
C MET A 137 -9.03 4.43 -15.80
N PHE A 138 -9.34 3.60 -14.80
CA PHE A 138 -9.27 2.14 -14.94
C PHE A 138 -10.23 1.61 -16.02
N GLU A 139 -11.49 2.11 -16.08
CA GLU A 139 -12.43 1.72 -17.14
C GLU A 139 -11.86 2.07 -18.54
N ARG A 140 -11.19 3.21 -18.67
CA ARG A 140 -10.52 3.60 -19.93
C ARG A 140 -9.33 2.69 -20.23
N ALA A 141 -8.46 2.40 -19.24
CA ALA A 141 -7.32 1.51 -19.42
C ALA A 141 -7.75 0.13 -19.93
N ILE A 142 -8.78 -0.45 -19.30
CA ILE A 142 -9.35 -1.75 -19.67
C ILE A 142 -10.08 -1.72 -21.02
N ALA A 143 -10.62 -0.55 -21.43
CA ALA A 143 -11.22 -0.40 -22.76
C ALA A 143 -10.15 -0.38 -23.86
N VAL A 144 -8.94 0.13 -23.57
CA VAL A 144 -7.79 0.11 -24.47
C VAL A 144 -7.16 -1.28 -24.54
N ASP A 145 -6.84 -1.86 -23.40
CA ASP A 145 -6.31 -3.22 -23.29
C ASP A 145 -7.14 -4.07 -22.31
N PRO A 146 -8.09 -4.87 -22.84
CA PRO A 146 -8.99 -5.68 -22.01
C PRO A 146 -8.32 -6.84 -21.28
N ASP A 147 -7.11 -7.23 -21.68
CA ASP A 147 -6.38 -8.37 -21.16
C ASP A 147 -5.11 -7.95 -20.39
N ASP A 148 -4.98 -6.66 -20.06
CA ASP A 148 -3.94 -6.17 -19.15
C ASP A 148 -4.21 -6.65 -17.72
N ALA A 149 -3.48 -7.68 -17.31
CA ALA A 149 -3.65 -8.32 -16.00
C ALA A 149 -3.32 -7.37 -14.83
N ALA A 150 -2.39 -6.42 -15.04
CA ALA A 150 -2.02 -5.43 -14.04
C ALA A 150 -3.18 -4.45 -13.79
N ASN A 151 -3.70 -3.82 -14.85
CA ASN A 151 -4.83 -2.91 -14.75
C ASN A 151 -6.09 -3.59 -14.20
N LEU A 152 -6.36 -4.82 -14.61
CA LEU A 152 -7.48 -5.60 -14.09
C LEU A 152 -7.33 -5.88 -12.58
N THR A 153 -6.11 -6.18 -12.12
CA THR A 153 -5.83 -6.44 -10.70
C THR A 153 -5.96 -5.17 -9.87
N SER A 154 -5.36 -4.05 -10.31
CA SER A 154 -5.47 -2.77 -9.61
C SER A 154 -6.91 -2.26 -9.56
N TYR A 155 -7.66 -2.42 -10.65
CA TYR A 155 -9.09 -2.08 -10.64
C TYR A 155 -9.90 -2.97 -9.71
N ALA A 156 -9.59 -4.28 -9.64
CA ALA A 156 -10.24 -5.18 -8.69
C ALA A 156 -9.98 -4.75 -7.24
N THR A 157 -8.79 -4.28 -6.94
CA THR A 157 -8.42 -3.72 -5.63
C THR A 157 -9.24 -2.48 -5.31
N LEU A 158 -9.29 -1.49 -6.19
CA LEU A 158 -10.13 -0.30 -6.03
C LEU A 158 -11.60 -0.67 -5.77
N LEU A 159 -12.14 -1.63 -6.52
CA LEU A 159 -13.52 -2.10 -6.34
C LEU A 159 -13.73 -2.80 -4.99
N ASN A 160 -12.72 -3.56 -4.51
CA ASN A 160 -12.75 -4.16 -3.17
C ASN A 160 -12.83 -3.08 -2.08
N ASP A 161 -12.04 -2.02 -2.18
CA ASP A 161 -12.02 -0.93 -1.20
C ASP A 161 -13.31 -0.12 -1.22
N ARG A 162 -13.94 -0.01 -2.39
CA ARG A 162 -15.29 0.53 -2.52
C ARG A 162 -16.39 -0.44 -2.07
N GLY A 163 -16.05 -1.69 -1.72
CA GLY A 163 -16.99 -2.73 -1.31
C GLY A 163 -17.83 -3.29 -2.45
N ASP A 164 -17.45 -3.10 -3.70
CA ASP A 164 -18.08 -3.73 -4.86
C ASP A 164 -17.44 -5.09 -5.16
N PHE A 165 -17.65 -6.02 -4.24
CA PHE A 165 -17.00 -7.33 -4.27
C PHE A 165 -17.38 -8.17 -5.49
N ASP A 166 -18.58 -7.98 -6.04
CA ASP A 166 -19.04 -8.74 -7.22
C ASP A 166 -18.23 -8.35 -8.47
N ARG A 167 -17.99 -7.04 -8.68
CA ARG A 167 -17.14 -6.54 -9.78
C ARG A 167 -15.65 -6.83 -9.51
N ALA A 168 -15.21 -6.69 -8.28
CA ALA A 168 -13.82 -7.03 -7.91
C ALA A 168 -13.51 -8.48 -8.25
N GLU A 169 -14.38 -9.44 -7.89
CA GLU A 169 -14.18 -10.85 -8.21
C GLU A 169 -14.17 -11.09 -9.73
N GLU A 170 -15.01 -10.40 -10.50
CA GLU A 170 -15.01 -10.48 -11.97
C GLU A 170 -13.66 -9.99 -12.54
N MET A 171 -13.13 -8.88 -12.06
CA MET A 171 -11.85 -8.34 -12.55
C MET A 171 -10.68 -9.26 -12.18
N TYR A 172 -10.65 -9.81 -10.95
CA TYR A 172 -9.64 -10.82 -10.59
C TYR A 172 -9.72 -12.07 -11.44
N HIS A 173 -10.91 -12.54 -11.79
CA HIS A 173 -11.07 -13.67 -12.72
C HIS A 173 -10.47 -13.36 -14.08
N ARG A 174 -10.79 -12.21 -14.65
CA ARG A 174 -10.25 -11.77 -15.94
C ARG A 174 -8.72 -11.63 -15.87
N ALA A 175 -8.17 -11.06 -14.80
CA ALA A 175 -6.73 -10.93 -14.60
C ALA A 175 -6.03 -12.31 -14.59
N VAL A 176 -6.61 -13.30 -13.89
CA VAL A 176 -6.08 -14.68 -13.87
C VAL A 176 -6.24 -15.39 -15.22
N ASP A 177 -7.28 -15.09 -16.00
CA ASP A 177 -7.46 -15.64 -17.34
C ASP A 177 -6.47 -15.01 -18.34
N ALA A 178 -6.17 -13.72 -18.20
CA ALA A 178 -5.20 -12.98 -19.02
C ALA A 178 -3.75 -13.44 -18.73
N ASP A 179 -3.35 -13.55 -17.47
CA ASP A 179 -2.04 -14.10 -17.07
C ASP A 179 -2.15 -15.16 -15.97
N PRO A 180 -2.36 -16.44 -16.35
CA PRO A 180 -2.56 -17.51 -15.39
C PRO A 180 -1.34 -17.85 -14.53
N GLY A 181 -0.17 -17.39 -14.93
CA GLY A 181 1.11 -17.63 -14.26
C GLY A 181 1.59 -16.48 -13.39
N ASN A 182 0.89 -15.37 -13.37
CA ASN A 182 1.31 -14.18 -12.65
C ASN A 182 1.13 -14.36 -11.13
N ALA A 183 2.26 -14.39 -10.42
CA ALA A 183 2.28 -14.65 -8.99
C ALA A 183 1.54 -13.54 -8.21
N ILE A 184 1.70 -12.27 -8.60
CA ILE A 184 1.08 -11.11 -7.96
C ILE A 184 -0.44 -11.15 -8.14
N VAL A 185 -0.93 -11.41 -9.35
CA VAL A 185 -2.37 -11.54 -9.63
C VAL A 185 -3.00 -12.65 -8.78
N LEU A 186 -2.34 -13.82 -8.72
CA LEU A 186 -2.79 -14.97 -7.94
C LEU A 186 -2.80 -14.66 -6.44
N GLY A 187 -1.76 -14.00 -5.93
CA GLY A 187 -1.61 -13.60 -4.55
C GLY A 187 -2.69 -12.59 -4.14
N ASN A 188 -2.86 -11.51 -4.90
CA ASN A 188 -3.88 -10.49 -4.64
C ASN A 188 -5.31 -11.06 -4.69
N TYR A 189 -5.57 -11.95 -5.64
CA TYR A 189 -6.86 -12.62 -5.67
C TYR A 189 -7.08 -13.53 -4.45
N ALA A 190 -6.04 -14.22 -3.96
CA ALA A 190 -6.15 -15.03 -2.75
C ALA A 190 -6.45 -14.15 -1.53
N VAL A 191 -5.77 -13.01 -1.37
CA VAL A 191 -6.03 -12.02 -0.30
C VAL A 191 -7.45 -11.46 -0.38
N PHE A 192 -7.91 -11.06 -1.58
CA PHE A 192 -9.30 -10.65 -1.77
C PHE A 192 -10.31 -11.71 -1.31
N LEU A 193 -10.09 -12.98 -1.68
CA LEU A 193 -10.97 -14.07 -1.23
C LEU A 193 -10.93 -14.29 0.28
N MET A 194 -9.83 -13.95 0.97
CA MET A 194 -9.80 -13.96 2.45
C MET A 194 -10.73 -12.90 3.02
N THR A 195 -10.72 -11.70 2.44
CA THR A 195 -11.57 -10.56 2.85
C THR A 195 -13.06 -10.89 2.76
N ILE A 196 -13.49 -11.50 1.66
CA ILE A 196 -14.90 -11.86 1.44
C ILE A 196 -15.29 -13.24 2.00
N ARG A 197 -14.39 -13.86 2.78
CA ARG A 197 -14.56 -15.21 3.35
C ARG A 197 -14.85 -16.28 2.31
N GLY A 198 -14.08 -16.26 1.23
CA GLY A 198 -14.12 -17.26 0.17
C GLY A 198 -13.81 -18.69 0.65
N ALA A 199 -14.04 -19.67 -0.21
CA ALA A 199 -13.76 -21.06 0.12
C ALA A 199 -12.27 -21.30 0.40
N ARG A 200 -11.92 -21.83 1.58
CA ARG A 200 -10.53 -22.10 2.00
C ARG A 200 -9.72 -22.86 0.96
N SER A 201 -10.33 -23.85 0.32
CA SER A 201 -9.66 -24.67 -0.72
C SER A 201 -9.31 -23.86 -1.97
N ARG A 202 -10.10 -22.83 -2.30
CA ARG A 202 -9.82 -21.94 -3.43
C ARG A 202 -8.68 -20.98 -3.09
N ILE A 203 -8.70 -20.38 -1.90
CA ILE A 203 -7.64 -19.51 -1.40
C ILE A 203 -6.30 -20.27 -1.40
N LYS A 204 -6.27 -21.46 -0.76
CA LYS A 204 -5.05 -22.30 -0.74
C LYS A 204 -4.52 -22.57 -2.14
N LYS A 205 -5.40 -22.91 -3.08
CA LYS A 205 -5.00 -23.24 -4.46
C LYS A 205 -4.38 -22.05 -5.20
N LEU A 206 -4.84 -20.84 -4.90
CA LEU A 206 -4.27 -19.62 -5.47
C LEU A 206 -2.89 -19.35 -4.88
N PHE A 207 -2.71 -19.43 -3.57
CA PHE A 207 -1.40 -19.30 -2.94
C PHE A 207 -0.43 -20.38 -3.38
N ASP A 208 -0.86 -21.66 -3.47
CA ASP A 208 -0.01 -22.74 -3.97
C ASP A 208 0.50 -22.44 -5.40
N ARG A 209 -0.36 -21.85 -6.26
CA ARG A 209 0.03 -21.45 -7.63
C ARG A 209 0.94 -20.21 -7.60
N ALA A 210 0.64 -19.22 -6.78
CA ALA A 210 1.44 -17.99 -6.63
C ALA A 210 2.87 -18.33 -6.17
N ILE A 211 3.01 -19.16 -5.14
CA ILE A 211 4.31 -19.63 -4.62
C ILE A 211 5.05 -20.50 -5.65
N ALA A 212 4.31 -21.28 -6.46
CA ALA A 212 4.95 -22.07 -7.53
C ALA A 212 5.47 -21.18 -8.67
N ALA A 213 4.83 -20.03 -8.93
CA ALA A 213 5.25 -19.05 -9.93
C ALA A 213 6.41 -18.17 -9.42
N ASP A 214 6.34 -17.74 -8.15
CA ASP A 214 7.39 -16.98 -7.48
C ASP A 214 7.61 -17.52 -6.05
N PRO A 215 8.58 -18.44 -5.87
CA PRO A 215 8.82 -19.09 -4.58
C PRO A 215 9.44 -18.18 -3.51
N ASP A 216 10.04 -17.08 -3.93
CA ASP A 216 10.81 -16.18 -3.09
C ASP A 216 10.15 -14.79 -2.92
N SER A 217 8.90 -14.65 -3.33
CA SER A 217 8.13 -13.42 -3.06
C SER A 217 7.77 -13.33 -1.58
N ALA A 218 8.39 -12.38 -0.86
CA ALA A 218 8.17 -12.15 0.57
C ALA A 218 6.70 -11.84 0.87
N ALA A 219 6.07 -10.96 0.07
CA ALA A 219 4.67 -10.56 0.23
C ALA A 219 3.68 -11.74 0.02
N ILE A 220 3.91 -12.62 -0.97
CA ILE A 220 3.07 -13.80 -1.19
C ILE A 220 3.21 -14.79 -0.04
N LEU A 221 4.44 -15.02 0.43
CA LEU A 221 4.72 -15.91 1.56
C LEU A 221 4.09 -15.39 2.86
N SER A 222 4.17 -14.07 3.14
CA SER A 222 3.50 -13.43 4.29
C SER A 222 1.98 -13.51 4.17
N GLY A 223 1.40 -13.22 3.01
CA GLY A 223 -0.03 -13.36 2.76
C GLY A 223 -0.53 -14.80 2.98
N TYR A 224 0.25 -15.81 2.54
CA TYR A 224 -0.08 -17.21 2.78
C TYR A 224 0.07 -17.60 4.26
N ALA A 225 1.09 -17.08 4.96
CA ALA A 225 1.25 -17.26 6.40
C ALA A 225 0.05 -16.69 7.18
N ASN A 226 -0.42 -15.49 6.81
CA ASN A 226 -1.64 -14.88 7.36
C ASN A 226 -2.88 -15.78 7.14
N PHE A 227 -3.03 -16.35 5.95
CA PHE A 227 -4.12 -17.30 5.66
C PHE A 227 -4.04 -18.56 6.53
N LEU A 228 -2.85 -19.13 6.65
CA LEU A 228 -2.62 -20.33 7.48
C LEU A 228 -2.91 -20.06 8.95
N ALA A 229 -2.41 -18.93 9.48
CA ALA A 229 -2.59 -18.55 10.89
C ALA A 229 -4.06 -18.26 11.24
N ASN A 230 -4.69 -17.37 10.47
CA ASN A 230 -5.97 -16.77 10.86
C ASN A 230 -7.20 -17.57 10.39
N ILE A 231 -7.07 -18.32 9.28
CA ILE A 231 -8.20 -19.02 8.67
C ILE A 231 -8.07 -20.54 8.81
N CYS A 232 -6.86 -21.09 8.60
CA CYS A 232 -6.62 -22.51 8.72
C CYS A 232 -6.28 -22.94 10.15
N HIS A 233 -5.73 -22.04 10.96
CA HIS A 233 -5.17 -22.29 12.30
C HIS A 233 -4.02 -23.31 12.28
N ASP A 234 -3.28 -23.34 11.17
CA ASP A 234 -2.05 -24.11 11.01
C ASP A 234 -0.85 -23.21 11.34
N HIS A 235 -0.61 -23.07 12.64
CA HIS A 235 0.36 -22.12 13.16
C HIS A 235 1.82 -22.54 12.87
N ASP A 236 2.08 -23.84 12.70
CA ASP A 236 3.43 -24.32 12.44
C ASP A 236 3.82 -24.05 10.99
N GLU A 237 2.93 -24.34 10.03
CA GLU A 237 3.15 -24.01 8.62
C GLU A 237 3.18 -22.47 8.41
N ALA A 238 2.33 -21.72 9.13
CA ALA A 238 2.33 -20.24 9.10
C ALA A 238 3.68 -19.67 9.52
N GLU A 239 4.24 -20.14 10.65
CA GLU A 239 5.55 -19.65 11.11
C GLU A 239 6.68 -19.97 10.13
N GLU A 240 6.62 -21.14 9.47
CA GLU A 240 7.61 -21.48 8.44
C GLU A 240 7.50 -20.54 7.24
N MET A 241 6.28 -20.18 6.82
CA MET A 241 6.09 -19.23 5.71
C MET A 241 6.57 -17.82 6.07
N TYR A 242 6.32 -17.34 7.28
CA TYR A 242 6.87 -16.07 7.75
C TYR A 242 8.40 -16.07 7.78
N ARG A 243 9.03 -17.15 8.24
CA ARG A 243 10.50 -17.26 8.21
C ARG A 243 11.05 -17.22 6.79
N ARG A 244 10.38 -17.88 5.85
CA ARG A 244 10.75 -17.81 4.44
C ARG A 244 10.56 -16.42 3.87
N ALA A 245 9.47 -15.74 4.21
CA ALA A 245 9.22 -14.36 3.78
C ALA A 245 10.34 -13.41 4.26
N VAL A 246 10.69 -13.45 5.55
CA VAL A 246 11.80 -12.67 6.12
C VAL A 246 13.17 -13.08 5.55
N ALA A 247 13.34 -14.31 5.10
CA ALA A 247 14.59 -14.74 4.46
C ALA A 247 14.69 -14.29 2.99
N ALA A 248 13.55 -14.16 2.30
CA ALA A 248 13.44 -13.66 0.94
C ALA A 248 13.68 -12.15 0.87
N ASP A 249 13.07 -11.40 1.78
CA ASP A 249 13.34 -9.96 1.98
C ASP A 249 13.49 -9.64 3.47
N PRO A 250 14.73 -9.50 3.95
CA PRO A 250 15.00 -9.24 5.36
C PRO A 250 14.65 -7.83 5.84
N ASP A 251 14.47 -6.91 4.92
CA ASP A 251 14.23 -5.49 5.18
C ASP A 251 12.82 -5.03 4.73
N ASP A 252 11.92 -5.99 4.41
CA ASP A 252 10.51 -5.71 4.18
C ASP A 252 9.81 -5.43 5.53
N GLY A 253 9.48 -4.16 5.76
CA GLY A 253 8.88 -3.68 7.00
C GLY A 253 7.51 -4.29 7.28
N ASP A 254 6.68 -4.46 6.26
CA ASP A 254 5.33 -5.02 6.38
C ASP A 254 5.38 -6.52 6.74
N VAL A 255 6.26 -7.28 6.09
CA VAL A 255 6.48 -8.71 6.41
C VAL A 255 6.99 -8.89 7.84
N LEU A 256 7.93 -8.02 8.27
CA LEU A 256 8.45 -8.04 9.64
C LEU A 256 7.35 -7.71 10.66
N SER A 257 6.50 -6.72 10.38
CA SER A 257 5.37 -6.33 11.23
C SER A 257 4.32 -7.44 11.32
N ASP A 258 3.91 -8.02 10.20
CA ASP A 258 2.98 -9.16 10.15
C ASP A 258 3.50 -10.35 10.97
N TYR A 259 4.81 -10.66 10.86
CA TYR A 259 5.41 -11.74 11.65
C TYR A 259 5.50 -11.41 13.13
N ALA A 260 5.75 -10.14 13.49
CA ALA A 260 5.74 -9.69 14.87
C ALA A 260 4.36 -9.86 15.51
N ASP A 261 3.30 -9.49 14.81
CA ASP A 261 1.92 -9.65 15.25
C ASP A 261 1.57 -11.15 15.43
N PHE A 262 1.95 -12.00 14.49
CA PHE A 262 1.77 -13.45 14.63
C PHE A 262 2.52 -14.01 15.85
N LEU A 263 3.76 -13.60 16.08
CA LEU A 263 4.54 -14.00 17.27
C LEU A 263 3.89 -13.52 18.56
N THR A 264 3.34 -12.31 18.56
CA THR A 264 2.65 -11.71 19.69
C THR A 264 1.36 -12.45 20.00
N ASP A 265 0.47 -12.57 19.01
CA ASP A 265 -0.90 -13.02 19.23
C ASP A 265 -1.04 -14.54 19.27
N THR A 266 -0.29 -15.23 18.42
CA THR A 266 -0.43 -16.67 18.23
C THR A 266 0.60 -17.47 19.00
N ARG A 267 1.88 -17.11 18.90
CA ARG A 267 2.97 -17.86 19.56
C ARG A 267 3.24 -17.40 20.99
N LYS A 268 2.81 -16.17 21.35
CA LYS A 268 3.11 -15.55 22.65
C LYS A 268 4.63 -15.45 22.92
N ASP A 269 5.41 -15.32 21.83
CA ASP A 269 6.87 -15.17 21.87
C ASP A 269 7.23 -13.68 21.78
N HIS A 270 7.03 -13.00 22.89
CA HIS A 270 7.18 -11.55 22.98
C HIS A 270 8.63 -11.06 22.76
N ILE A 271 9.62 -11.93 22.96
CA ILE A 271 11.03 -11.59 22.73
C ILE A 271 11.30 -11.49 21.24
N ARG A 272 10.89 -12.50 20.47
CA ARG A 272 11.05 -12.46 19.01
C ARG A 272 10.12 -11.42 18.37
N ALA A 273 8.92 -11.24 18.93
CA ALA A 273 7.99 -10.21 18.47
C ALA A 273 8.61 -8.81 18.56
N GLU A 274 9.21 -8.46 19.71
CA GLU A 274 9.88 -7.17 19.88
C GLU A 274 11.05 -6.97 18.90
N GLU A 275 11.83 -8.03 18.64
CA GLU A 275 12.91 -7.98 17.65
C GLU A 275 12.37 -7.69 16.25
N MET A 276 11.26 -8.35 15.84
CA MET A 276 10.67 -8.13 14.52
C MET A 276 10.05 -6.73 14.40
N HIS A 277 9.31 -6.25 15.39
CA HIS A 277 8.80 -4.88 15.41
C HIS A 277 9.91 -3.83 15.28
N ARG A 278 11.03 -4.01 16.02
CA ARG A 278 12.14 -3.07 15.93
C ARG A 278 12.76 -3.09 14.54
N ARG A 279 12.97 -4.28 13.95
CA ARG A 279 13.48 -4.39 12.58
C ARG A 279 12.54 -3.77 11.57
N ALA A 280 11.22 -3.93 11.74
CA ALA A 280 10.23 -3.29 10.89
C ALA A 280 10.35 -1.75 10.92
N VAL A 281 10.50 -1.16 12.11
CA VAL A 281 10.73 0.28 12.27
C VAL A 281 12.09 0.73 11.73
N ASP A 282 13.13 -0.11 11.80
CA ASP A 282 14.44 0.20 11.22
C ASP A 282 14.40 0.14 9.68
N ALA A 283 13.57 -0.75 9.10
CA ALA A 283 13.39 -0.90 7.66
C ALA A 283 12.54 0.22 7.06
N ASP A 284 11.44 0.60 7.70
CA ASP A 284 10.57 1.70 7.27
C ASP A 284 10.24 2.64 8.45
N PRO A 285 11.11 3.64 8.70
CA PRO A 285 11.05 4.48 9.90
C PRO A 285 9.86 5.43 9.97
N ASP A 286 9.24 5.73 8.84
CA ASP A 286 8.16 6.71 8.71
C ASP A 286 6.79 6.05 8.41
N ASN A 287 6.73 4.72 8.39
CA ASN A 287 5.49 3.98 8.18
C ASN A 287 4.60 4.03 9.44
N THR A 288 3.48 4.74 9.32
CA THR A 288 2.57 4.99 10.45
C THR A 288 1.93 3.71 10.99
N THR A 289 1.64 2.73 10.13
CA THR A 289 1.07 1.44 10.50
C THR A 289 2.07 0.62 11.34
N ILE A 290 3.33 0.56 10.91
CA ILE A 290 4.41 -0.14 11.63
C ILE A 290 4.68 0.52 12.98
N LEU A 291 4.80 1.85 13.00
CA LEU A 291 5.02 2.62 14.23
C LEU A 291 3.86 2.45 15.21
N GLY A 292 2.61 2.55 14.73
CA GLY A 292 1.41 2.35 15.52
C GLY A 292 1.28 0.92 16.05
N GLY A 293 1.57 -0.10 15.24
CA GLY A 293 1.60 -1.51 15.64
C GLY A 293 2.61 -1.78 16.75
N TYR A 294 3.83 -1.25 16.60
CA TYR A 294 4.86 -1.38 17.64
C TYR A 294 4.49 -0.62 18.93
N ALA A 295 3.87 0.56 18.82
CA ALA A 295 3.39 1.31 19.98
C ALA A 295 2.30 0.53 20.76
N ASN A 296 1.37 -0.13 20.05
CA ASN A 296 0.37 -1.02 20.66
C ASN A 296 1.05 -2.19 21.39
N PHE A 297 2.00 -2.86 20.72
CA PHE A 297 2.76 -3.96 21.35
C PHE A 297 3.49 -3.52 22.63
N LEU A 298 4.18 -2.37 22.57
CA LEU A 298 4.87 -1.79 23.73
C LEU A 298 3.90 -1.48 24.88
N THR A 299 2.70 -0.99 24.56
CA THR A 299 1.65 -0.66 25.53
C THR A 299 1.05 -1.92 26.16
N ASP A 300 0.53 -2.80 25.34
CA ASP A 300 -0.38 -3.86 25.77
C ASP A 300 0.36 -5.11 26.25
N VAL A 301 1.56 -5.33 25.71
CA VAL A 301 2.32 -6.56 25.99
C VAL A 301 3.48 -6.29 26.94
N LEU A 302 4.26 -5.24 26.71
CA LEU A 302 5.43 -4.93 27.52
C LEU A 302 5.15 -3.95 28.66
N GLY A 303 4.10 -3.12 28.57
CA GLY A 303 3.82 -2.05 29.52
C GLY A 303 4.88 -0.93 29.51
N ASP A 304 5.62 -0.81 28.40
CA ASP A 304 6.64 0.21 28.22
C ASP A 304 6.02 1.47 27.59
N HIS A 305 5.33 2.21 28.43
CA HIS A 305 4.55 3.37 28.01
C HIS A 305 5.44 4.51 27.49
N ASP A 306 6.69 4.63 27.92
CA ASP A 306 7.58 5.70 27.46
C ASP A 306 8.01 5.47 26.01
N ARG A 307 8.43 4.25 25.66
CA ARG A 307 8.72 3.89 24.27
C ARG A 307 7.47 3.88 23.40
N ALA A 308 6.32 3.44 23.93
CA ALA A 308 5.06 3.49 23.21
C ALA A 308 4.69 4.92 22.79
N GLU A 309 4.80 5.88 23.71
CA GLU A 309 4.52 7.29 23.41
C GLU A 309 5.47 7.85 22.36
N GLU A 310 6.76 7.49 22.40
CA GLU A 310 7.73 7.88 21.37
C GLU A 310 7.31 7.37 19.99
N MET A 311 6.89 6.11 19.87
CA MET A 311 6.45 5.53 18.58
C MET A 311 5.17 6.20 18.06
N TYR A 312 4.19 6.47 18.92
CA TYR A 312 3.00 7.23 18.52
C TYR A 312 3.33 8.65 18.07
N GLN A 313 4.25 9.35 18.76
CA GLN A 313 4.66 10.69 18.36
C GLN A 313 5.33 10.68 16.98
N ARG A 314 6.22 9.72 16.73
CA ARG A 314 6.85 9.55 15.41
C ARG A 314 5.81 9.25 14.34
N ALA A 315 4.82 8.39 14.61
CA ALA A 315 3.75 8.11 13.66
C ALA A 315 2.93 9.36 13.32
N VAL A 316 2.60 10.20 14.32
CA VAL A 316 1.88 11.46 14.10
C VAL A 316 2.76 12.53 13.43
N GLU A 317 4.09 12.46 13.56
CA GLU A 317 5.02 13.33 12.84
C GLU A 317 5.16 12.92 11.38
N ALA A 318 5.14 11.61 11.09
CA ALA A 318 5.20 11.07 9.74
C ALA A 318 3.92 11.36 8.94
N ASP A 319 2.74 11.11 9.52
CA ASP A 319 1.46 11.52 8.96
C ASP A 319 0.57 12.17 10.04
N PRO A 320 0.49 13.51 10.05
CA PRO A 320 -0.32 14.24 11.01
C PRO A 320 -1.84 14.06 10.88
N ASP A 321 -2.30 13.53 9.76
CA ASP A 321 -3.70 13.35 9.41
C ASP A 321 -4.13 11.88 9.32
N ASP A 322 -3.27 10.93 9.74
CA ASP A 322 -3.66 9.52 9.90
C ASP A 322 -4.68 9.37 11.04
N ALA A 323 -5.94 9.24 10.66
CA ALA A 323 -7.05 9.17 11.60
C ALA A 323 -6.98 7.97 12.57
N VAL A 324 -6.46 6.84 12.09
CA VAL A 324 -6.34 5.60 12.88
C VAL A 324 -5.23 5.73 13.92
N VAL A 325 -4.06 6.23 13.50
CA VAL A 325 -2.94 6.50 14.42
C VAL A 325 -3.33 7.52 15.48
N LEU A 326 -3.97 8.62 15.08
CA LEU A 326 -4.46 9.63 16.02
C LEU A 326 -5.45 9.06 17.03
N SER A 327 -6.37 8.19 16.59
CA SER A 327 -7.34 7.52 17.45
C SER A 327 -6.67 6.56 18.43
N ASN A 328 -5.71 5.74 17.97
CA ASN A 328 -4.97 4.81 18.83
C ASN A 328 -4.09 5.53 19.85
N TYR A 329 -3.44 6.63 19.43
CA TYR A 329 -2.67 7.46 20.34
C TYR A 329 -3.55 8.14 21.40
N ALA A 330 -4.76 8.55 21.02
CA ALA A 330 -5.72 9.09 21.98
C ALA A 330 -6.13 8.05 23.03
N ASP A 331 -6.42 6.83 22.62
CA ASP A 331 -6.76 5.72 23.54
C ASP A 331 -5.57 5.42 24.48
N PHE A 332 -4.34 5.38 23.95
CA PHE A 332 -3.12 5.24 24.77
C PHE A 332 -2.97 6.38 25.80
N LEU A 333 -3.15 7.64 25.38
CA LEU A 333 -3.06 8.78 26.31
C LEU A 333 -4.12 8.72 27.40
N ALA A 334 -5.32 8.26 27.08
CA ALA A 334 -6.39 8.11 28.06
C ALA A 334 -6.14 6.98 29.04
N ASP A 335 -5.78 5.79 28.55
CA ASP A 335 -5.76 4.56 29.33
C ASP A 335 -4.41 4.34 30.04
N ALA A 336 -3.30 4.65 29.38
CA ALA A 336 -1.95 4.40 29.90
C ALA A 336 -1.33 5.63 30.58
N ARG A 337 -1.67 6.84 30.14
CA ARG A 337 -1.13 8.10 30.69
C ARG A 337 -2.12 8.87 31.56
N GLU A 338 -3.40 8.55 31.52
CA GLU A 338 -4.48 9.32 32.18
C GLU A 338 -4.50 10.81 31.77
N ASP A 339 -3.93 11.11 30.56
CA ASP A 339 -3.89 12.47 30.01
C ASP A 339 -5.12 12.72 29.14
N PHE A 340 -6.24 12.93 29.77
CA PHE A 340 -7.54 13.09 29.11
C PHE A 340 -7.62 14.33 28.22
N ASP A 341 -6.81 15.37 28.48
CA ASP A 341 -6.84 16.58 27.68
C ASP A 341 -6.15 16.39 26.33
N ARG A 342 -4.96 15.77 26.34
CA ARG A 342 -4.28 15.38 25.09
C ARG A 342 -5.06 14.29 24.35
N ALA A 343 -5.61 13.33 25.06
CA ALA A 343 -6.45 12.27 24.47
C ALA A 343 -7.66 12.88 23.70
N GLU A 344 -8.37 13.84 24.30
CA GLU A 344 -9.50 14.49 23.63
C GLU A 344 -9.06 15.29 22.38
N GLU A 345 -7.90 15.92 22.44
CA GLU A 345 -7.34 16.64 21.28
C GLU A 345 -7.01 15.69 20.13
N MET A 346 -6.36 14.53 20.41
CA MET A 346 -6.05 13.54 19.38
C MET A 346 -7.32 12.92 18.78
N HIS A 347 -8.32 12.58 19.59
CA HIS A 347 -9.60 12.11 19.07
C HIS A 347 -10.31 13.16 18.20
N ARG A 348 -10.20 14.44 18.51
CA ARG A 348 -10.76 15.50 17.68
C ARG A 348 -10.05 15.59 16.34
N ARG A 349 -8.72 15.56 16.34
CA ARG A 349 -7.92 15.52 15.11
C ARG A 349 -8.25 14.31 14.27
N ALA A 350 -8.36 13.12 14.87
CA ALA A 350 -8.77 11.91 14.18
C ALA A 350 -10.13 12.06 13.47
N VAL A 351 -11.13 12.65 14.15
CA VAL A 351 -12.46 12.91 13.55
C VAL A 351 -12.43 14.05 12.51
N GLU A 352 -11.47 14.96 12.57
CA GLU A 352 -11.26 16.00 11.55
C GLU A 352 -10.60 15.40 10.30
N ALA A 353 -9.64 14.48 10.47
CA ALA A 353 -8.96 13.78 9.40
C ALA A 353 -9.89 12.81 8.64
N ASP A 354 -10.65 11.96 9.35
CA ASP A 354 -11.71 11.16 8.76
C ASP A 354 -13.04 11.31 9.50
N PRO A 355 -13.93 12.21 9.02
CA PRO A 355 -15.18 12.52 9.69
C PRO A 355 -16.24 11.42 9.62
N ASP A 356 -16.07 10.45 8.75
CA ASP A 356 -17.05 9.41 8.47
C ASP A 356 -16.55 8.01 8.86
N ASP A 357 -15.32 7.87 9.38
CA ASP A 357 -14.78 6.61 9.84
C ASP A 357 -15.49 6.13 11.12
N ASP A 358 -16.02 4.92 11.05
CA ASP A 358 -16.79 4.29 12.11
C ASP A 358 -15.96 3.95 13.35
N TYR A 359 -14.69 3.53 13.14
CA TYR A 359 -13.77 3.14 14.21
C TYR A 359 -13.37 4.39 15.01
N VAL A 360 -12.94 5.44 14.32
CA VAL A 360 -12.55 6.73 14.91
C VAL A 360 -13.69 7.35 15.70
N LEU A 361 -14.88 7.43 15.09
CA LEU A 361 -16.08 7.95 15.75
C LEU A 361 -16.51 7.08 16.93
N GLY A 362 -16.34 5.76 16.84
CA GLY A 362 -16.63 4.81 17.91
C GLY A 362 -15.75 5.05 19.12
N ASN A 363 -14.43 5.06 18.94
CA ASN A 363 -13.44 5.28 19.99
C ASN A 363 -13.63 6.63 20.68
N TYR A 364 -13.81 7.70 19.91
CA TYR A 364 -14.08 9.01 20.51
C TYR A 364 -15.36 9.04 21.33
N ALA A 365 -16.44 8.40 20.88
CA ALA A 365 -17.68 8.34 21.64
C ALA A 365 -17.52 7.53 22.93
N ASP A 366 -16.72 6.46 22.91
CA ASP A 366 -16.43 5.64 24.10
C ASP A 366 -15.54 6.40 25.10
N PHE A 367 -14.51 7.11 24.62
CA PHE A 367 -13.72 8.04 25.43
C PHE A 367 -14.58 9.12 26.12
N LEU A 368 -15.49 9.76 25.36
CA LEU A 368 -16.38 10.78 25.93
C LEU A 368 -17.26 10.24 27.08
N VAL A 369 -17.65 8.97 27.02
CA VAL A 369 -18.44 8.34 28.08
C VAL A 369 -17.55 7.95 29.26
N SER A 370 -16.45 7.24 29.01
CA SER A 370 -15.61 6.62 30.02
C SER A 370 -14.76 7.65 30.78
N ALA A 371 -14.05 8.50 30.05
CA ALA A 371 -13.10 9.44 30.62
C ALA A 371 -13.70 10.81 30.96
N ARG A 372 -14.63 11.32 30.16
CA ARG A 372 -15.23 12.64 30.36
C ARG A 372 -16.63 12.62 31.00
N GLY A 373 -17.31 11.48 31.01
CA GLY A 373 -18.69 11.37 31.47
C GLY A 373 -19.71 12.13 30.61
N ASP A 374 -19.27 12.61 29.41
CA ASP A 374 -20.10 13.43 28.51
C ASP A 374 -20.96 12.57 27.59
N ARG A 375 -21.99 11.99 28.18
CA ARG A 375 -22.97 11.17 27.45
C ARG A 375 -23.71 11.93 26.35
N ARG A 376 -23.80 13.26 26.44
CA ARG A 376 -24.49 14.10 25.45
C ARG A 376 -23.66 14.16 24.16
N ARG A 377 -22.40 14.56 24.26
CA ARG A 377 -21.47 14.58 23.09
C ARG A 377 -21.28 13.18 22.51
N ALA A 378 -21.08 12.18 23.35
CA ALA A 378 -20.96 10.79 22.90
C ALA A 378 -22.18 10.32 22.06
N LYS A 379 -23.41 10.70 22.49
CA LYS A 379 -24.61 10.37 21.72
C LYS A 379 -24.64 11.07 20.35
N GLU A 380 -24.12 12.28 20.26
CA GLU A 380 -24.03 13.03 19.00
C GLU A 380 -23.00 12.39 18.06
N VAL A 381 -21.80 12.06 18.56
CA VAL A 381 -20.75 11.36 17.79
C VAL A 381 -21.25 9.99 17.28
N ARG A 382 -21.89 9.21 18.16
CA ARG A 382 -22.49 7.92 17.74
C ARG A 382 -23.62 8.09 16.72
N ARG A 383 -24.33 9.22 16.73
CA ARG A 383 -25.31 9.53 15.68
C ARG A 383 -24.63 9.79 14.34
N ARG A 384 -23.52 10.55 14.33
CA ARG A 384 -22.70 10.78 13.13
C ARG A 384 -22.20 9.47 12.55
N ALA A 385 -21.62 8.58 13.37
CA ALA A 385 -21.18 7.27 12.96
C ALA A 385 -22.31 6.45 12.29
N LYS A 386 -23.52 6.46 12.87
CA LYS A 386 -24.68 5.78 12.28
C LYS A 386 -25.14 6.38 10.95
N GLU A 387 -25.04 7.70 10.82
CA GLU A 387 -25.38 8.42 9.59
C GLU A 387 -24.34 8.15 8.49
N ALA A 388 -23.04 8.10 8.85
CA ALA A 388 -21.94 7.72 7.97
C ALA A 388 -22.15 6.28 7.40
N ARG A 389 -22.34 5.31 8.30
CA ARG A 389 -22.69 3.90 7.92
C ARG A 389 -23.92 3.82 7.04
N ARG A 390 -24.93 4.66 7.27
CA ARG A 390 -26.14 4.65 6.47
C ARG A 390 -25.88 5.21 5.09
N ARG A 391 -25.12 6.32 4.97
CA ARG A 391 -24.71 6.91 3.68
C ARG A 391 -23.92 5.91 2.84
N ASP A 392 -22.90 5.29 3.44
CA ASP A 392 -22.12 4.25 2.79
C ASP A 392 -22.99 3.09 2.28
N LYS A 393 -23.87 2.57 3.12
CA LYS A 393 -24.80 1.49 2.74
C LYS A 393 -25.81 1.90 1.65
N GLU A 394 -26.25 3.15 1.64
CA GLU A 394 -27.12 3.70 0.61
C GLU A 394 -26.37 3.90 -0.70
N ALA A 395 -25.11 4.41 -0.65
CA ALA A 395 -24.22 4.55 -1.81
C ALA A 395 -23.96 3.19 -2.48
N ARG A 396 -23.57 2.17 -1.69
CA ARG A 396 -23.39 0.79 -2.17
C ARG A 396 -24.67 0.20 -2.81
N ARG A 397 -25.85 0.49 -2.25
CA ARG A 397 -27.13 0.05 -2.84
C ARG A 397 -27.46 0.77 -4.14
N GLN A 398 -27.14 2.07 -4.25
CA GLN A 398 -27.36 2.86 -5.45
C GLN A 398 -26.42 2.44 -6.57
N ALA A 399 -25.15 2.19 -6.27
CA ALA A 399 -24.16 1.64 -7.19
C ALA A 399 -24.61 0.29 -7.74
N LYS A 400 -25.03 -0.63 -6.86
CA LYS A 400 -25.58 -1.95 -7.26
C LYS A 400 -26.88 -1.84 -8.09
N ALA A 401 -27.72 -0.83 -7.86
CA ALA A 401 -28.93 -0.61 -8.64
C ALA A 401 -28.66 0.03 -10.01
N ALA A 402 -27.64 0.88 -10.11
CA ALA A 402 -27.20 1.48 -11.37
C ALA A 402 -26.61 0.42 -12.32
N LEU A 403 -25.78 -0.49 -11.78
CA LEU A 403 -25.22 -1.64 -12.52
C LEU A 403 -26.30 -2.59 -13.09
N LYS A 404 -27.43 -2.77 -12.38
CA LYS A 404 -28.51 -3.60 -12.89
C LYS A 404 -29.34 -2.95 -14.01
N ARG A 405 -29.14 -1.67 -14.29
CA ARG A 405 -29.84 -0.89 -15.33
C ARG A 405 -29.02 -0.67 -16.60
N ARG A 406 -27.70 -0.96 -16.54
CA ARG A 406 -26.82 -1.04 -17.71
C ARG A 406 -26.73 -2.48 -18.22
#